data_a6eba1a6600ed5d41e967e93d77ba449
#
_entry.id   a6eba1a6600ed5d41e967e93d77ba449
#
_cell.length_a   1.000
_cell.length_b   1.000
_cell.length_c   1.000
_cell.angle_alpha   90.00
_cell.angle_beta   90.00
_cell.angle_gamma   90.00
#
_symmetry.space_group_name_H-M   'P 1'
#
loop_
_entity.id
_entity.type
_entity.pdbx_description
1 polymer ?
#
loop_
_entity_poly.entity_id
_entity_poly.type
_entity_poly.pdbx_seq_one_letter_code
_entity_poly.pdbx_strand_id
1 'polypeptide(L)'
;DRTSRGLGDVYKRQSLARKLNGEIINADSMQVFKEFKILSSRPSSSDTQKIKHHLYGVISVKKYFSAGDWLKQAKKKINYCLKKKKIPIVVGGTGLYFNTITKGISKIPNIDLKTRDKVRKLYKKIGFKRFYDILLKLDPKIKGRILPTDSQRIQRAYEVKIKTKKSLFDWFNN
;
A
#
# COMPACT_ATOMS: atom_id res chain seq x y z
N ASP A 1 1.99 -26.62 2.71
CA ASP A 1 2.48 -26.34 1.37
C ASP A 1 2.16 -24.89 0.97
N ARG A 2 3.22 -24.06 0.92
CA ARG A 2 3.07 -22.63 0.53
C ARG A 2 2.74 -22.46 -0.96
N THR A 3 3.02 -23.46 -1.79
CA THR A 3 2.76 -23.44 -3.23
C THR A 3 1.29 -23.69 -3.56
N SER A 4 0.60 -24.47 -2.76
CA SER A 4 -0.83 -24.75 -2.98
C SER A 4 -1.74 -23.58 -2.65
N ARG A 5 -1.34 -22.68 -1.71
CA ARG A 5 -2.13 -21.50 -1.33
C ARG A 5 -2.30 -20.52 -2.49
N GLY A 6 -1.27 -20.33 -3.32
CA GLY A 6 -1.33 -19.39 -4.46
C GLY A 6 -2.28 -19.86 -5.59
N LEU A 7 -2.21 -21.14 -5.97
CA LEU A 7 -3.02 -21.68 -7.06
C LEU A 7 -4.51 -21.79 -6.69
N GLY A 8 -4.83 -22.26 -5.46
CA GLY A 8 -6.21 -22.34 -4.97
C GLY A 8 -6.89 -20.98 -4.91
N ASP A 9 -6.15 -19.94 -4.49
CA ASP A 9 -6.68 -18.57 -4.41
C ASP A 9 -6.91 -17.95 -5.79
N VAL A 10 -6.04 -18.24 -6.78
CA VAL A 10 -6.25 -17.80 -8.18
C VAL A 10 -7.51 -18.42 -8.75
N TYR A 11 -7.69 -19.72 -8.58
CA TYR A 11 -8.86 -20.43 -9.09
C TYR A 11 -10.18 -19.95 -8.45
N LYS A 12 -10.22 -19.81 -7.12
CA LYS A 12 -11.39 -19.34 -6.37
C LYS A 12 -11.83 -17.94 -6.81
N ARG A 13 -10.90 -16.98 -6.89
CA ARG A 13 -11.22 -15.60 -7.31
C ARG A 13 -11.71 -15.53 -8.75
N GLN A 14 -11.17 -16.35 -9.64
CA GLN A 14 -11.62 -16.40 -11.03
C GLN A 14 -13.00 -17.06 -11.16
N SER A 15 -13.26 -18.13 -10.40
CA SER A 15 -14.57 -18.75 -10.34
C SER A 15 -15.65 -17.77 -9.87
N LEU A 16 -15.34 -17.02 -8.79
CA LEU A 16 -16.21 -15.98 -8.28
C LEU A 16 -16.45 -14.87 -9.32
N ALA A 17 -15.39 -14.40 -9.97
CA ALA A 17 -15.49 -13.36 -10.98
C ALA A 17 -16.34 -13.79 -12.20
N ARG A 18 -16.22 -15.06 -12.61
CA ARG A 18 -17.11 -15.61 -13.66
C ARG A 18 -18.58 -15.63 -13.24
N LYS A 19 -18.85 -16.16 -12.04
CA LYS A 19 -20.23 -16.26 -11.52
C LYS A 19 -20.91 -14.89 -11.37
N LEU A 20 -20.13 -13.88 -10.97
CA LEU A 20 -20.64 -12.54 -10.69
C LEU A 20 -20.51 -11.57 -11.87
N ASN A 21 -20.11 -12.02 -13.07
CA ASN A 21 -19.79 -11.13 -14.19
C ASN A 21 -18.82 -10.00 -13.79
N GLY A 22 -17.78 -10.34 -13.00
CA GLY A 22 -16.87 -9.40 -12.38
C GLY A 22 -15.50 -9.30 -13.06
N GLU A 23 -14.73 -8.28 -12.64
CA GLU A 23 -13.33 -8.10 -12.99
C GLU A 23 -12.49 -8.00 -11.70
N ILE A 24 -11.25 -8.50 -11.72
CA ILE A 24 -10.40 -8.60 -10.56
C ILE A 24 -9.50 -7.35 -10.46
N ILE A 25 -9.40 -6.79 -9.24
CA ILE A 25 -8.53 -5.64 -8.93
C ILE A 25 -7.53 -6.08 -7.86
N ASN A 26 -6.25 -5.99 -8.17
CA ASN A 26 -5.17 -6.40 -7.26
C ASN A 26 -5.05 -5.48 -6.04
N ALA A 27 -5.03 -6.08 -4.85
CA ALA A 27 -4.73 -5.44 -3.57
C ALA A 27 -3.52 -6.09 -2.86
N ASP A 28 -2.54 -6.54 -3.64
CA ASP A 28 -1.25 -7.01 -3.13
C ASP A 28 -0.14 -6.04 -3.53
N SER A 29 0.60 -5.52 -2.53
CA SER A 29 1.63 -4.50 -2.73
C SER A 29 2.87 -4.99 -3.48
N MET A 30 3.10 -6.30 -3.54
CA MET A 30 4.22 -6.87 -4.32
C MET A 30 3.82 -7.13 -5.76
N GLN A 31 2.58 -7.54 -6.01
CA GLN A 31 2.09 -7.87 -7.34
C GLN A 31 1.83 -6.63 -8.23
N VAL A 32 1.88 -5.42 -7.68
CA VAL A 32 1.78 -4.17 -8.46
C VAL A 32 3.05 -3.90 -9.28
N PHE A 33 4.20 -4.43 -8.88
CA PHE A 33 5.48 -4.18 -9.55
C PHE A 33 5.70 -5.09 -10.77
N LYS A 34 6.18 -4.49 -11.86
CA LYS A 34 6.44 -5.20 -13.13
C LYS A 34 7.47 -6.31 -12.95
N GLU A 35 8.54 -6.01 -12.26
CA GLU A 35 9.74 -6.83 -12.13
C GLU A 35 9.54 -8.04 -11.21
N PHE A 36 8.58 -8.00 -10.28
CA PHE A 36 8.35 -9.06 -9.29
C PHE A 36 7.34 -10.14 -9.74
N LYS A 37 7.29 -10.44 -11.05
CA LYS A 37 6.32 -11.41 -11.58
C LYS A 37 6.43 -12.79 -10.91
N ILE A 38 7.64 -13.35 -10.84
CA ILE A 38 7.91 -14.68 -10.26
C ILE A 38 7.84 -14.63 -8.74
N LEU A 39 8.57 -13.69 -8.11
CA LEU A 39 8.69 -13.57 -6.66
C LEU A 39 7.35 -13.35 -5.95
N SER A 40 6.40 -12.69 -6.61
CA SER A 40 5.08 -12.40 -6.04
C SER A 40 4.00 -13.41 -6.46
N SER A 41 4.36 -14.46 -7.19
CA SER A 41 3.40 -15.43 -7.74
C SER A 41 2.24 -14.74 -8.48
N ARG A 42 2.57 -13.72 -9.27
CA ARG A 42 1.57 -12.95 -10.02
C ARG A 42 0.91 -13.86 -11.07
N PRO A 43 -0.41 -13.77 -11.28
CA PRO A 43 -1.10 -14.53 -12.31
C PRO A 43 -0.42 -14.42 -13.67
N SER A 44 -0.31 -15.53 -14.38
CA SER A 44 0.24 -15.58 -15.73
C SER A 44 -0.75 -14.99 -16.76
N SER A 45 -0.29 -14.79 -17.99
CA SER A 45 -1.15 -14.37 -19.08
C SER A 45 -2.26 -15.38 -19.37
N SER A 46 -1.95 -16.68 -19.28
CA SER A 46 -2.96 -17.76 -19.42
C SER A 46 -4.03 -17.69 -18.33
N ASP A 47 -3.65 -17.38 -17.09
CA ASP A 47 -4.60 -17.23 -15.98
C ASP A 47 -5.53 -16.02 -16.17
N THR A 48 -5.07 -14.99 -16.88
CA THR A 48 -5.81 -13.74 -17.04
C THR A 48 -6.64 -13.65 -18.32
N GLN A 49 -6.54 -14.63 -19.22
CA GLN A 49 -7.23 -14.59 -20.52
C GLN A 49 -8.77 -14.51 -20.42
N LYS A 50 -9.36 -15.25 -19.47
CA LYS A 50 -10.83 -15.39 -19.36
C LYS A 50 -11.47 -14.29 -18.50
N ILE A 51 -10.71 -13.62 -17.66
CA ILE A 51 -11.20 -12.59 -16.73
C ILE A 51 -10.22 -11.44 -16.69
N LYS A 52 -10.71 -10.24 -16.83
CA LYS A 52 -9.88 -9.06 -16.79
C LYS A 52 -9.33 -8.80 -15.37
N HIS A 53 -8.00 -8.65 -15.31
CA HIS A 53 -7.27 -8.39 -14.09
C HIS A 53 -6.65 -6.99 -14.17
N HIS A 54 -6.83 -6.20 -13.11
CA HIS A 54 -6.33 -4.83 -13.00
C HIS A 54 -5.27 -4.69 -11.92
N LEU A 55 -4.36 -3.74 -12.07
CA LEU A 55 -3.32 -3.34 -11.13
C LEU A 55 -2.28 -4.44 -10.84
N TYR A 56 -2.09 -5.37 -11.75
CA TYR A 56 -0.99 -6.32 -11.75
C TYR A 56 0.16 -5.82 -12.64
N GLY A 57 1.37 -5.67 -12.07
CA GLY A 57 2.55 -5.26 -12.83
C GLY A 57 2.40 -3.91 -13.54
N VAL A 58 1.83 -2.92 -12.87
CA VAL A 58 1.54 -1.61 -13.46
C VAL A 58 2.62 -0.57 -13.21
N ILE A 59 3.52 -0.79 -12.25
CA ILE A 59 4.55 0.15 -11.84
C ILE A 59 5.94 -0.51 -11.83
N SER A 60 6.99 0.24 -12.16
CA SER A 60 8.38 -0.24 -11.98
C SER A 60 8.83 -0.05 -10.52
N VAL A 61 9.65 -0.97 -10.01
CA VAL A 61 10.29 -0.88 -8.69
C VAL A 61 11.16 0.37 -8.51
N LYS A 62 11.60 0.97 -9.60
CA LYS A 62 12.36 2.23 -9.59
C LYS A 62 11.49 3.44 -9.21
N LYS A 63 10.17 3.30 -9.23
CA LYS A 63 9.22 4.37 -8.91
C LYS A 63 8.65 4.17 -7.51
N TYR A 64 8.50 5.28 -6.78
CA TYR A 64 7.78 5.27 -5.53
C TYR A 64 6.29 5.02 -5.78
N PHE A 65 5.70 4.12 -4.98
CA PHE A 65 4.28 3.79 -5.06
C PHE A 65 3.71 3.61 -3.65
N SER A 66 2.84 4.51 -3.25
CA SER A 66 2.24 4.53 -1.92
C SER A 66 0.86 3.87 -1.91
N ALA A 67 0.34 3.60 -0.70
CA ALA A 67 -1.04 3.14 -0.53
C ALA A 67 -2.07 4.17 -1.07
N GLY A 68 -1.75 5.47 -1.01
CA GLY A 68 -2.56 6.53 -1.61
C GLY A 68 -2.60 6.46 -3.14
N ASP A 69 -1.44 6.16 -3.77
CA ASP A 69 -1.38 5.98 -5.22
C ASP A 69 -2.16 4.74 -5.66
N TRP A 70 -2.04 3.65 -4.89
CA TRP A 70 -2.84 2.45 -5.11
C TRP A 70 -4.34 2.77 -5.01
N LEU A 71 -4.78 3.44 -3.94
CA LEU A 71 -6.18 3.78 -3.73
C LEU A 71 -6.74 4.62 -4.89
N LYS A 72 -5.99 5.62 -5.35
CA LYS A 72 -6.37 6.45 -6.50
C LYS A 72 -6.58 5.61 -7.77
N GLN A 73 -5.68 4.66 -8.03
CA GLN A 73 -5.79 3.77 -9.18
C GLN A 73 -6.92 2.74 -9.00
N ALA A 74 -7.07 2.17 -7.79
CA ALA A 74 -8.13 1.23 -7.48
C ALA A 74 -9.52 1.85 -7.67
N LYS A 75 -9.75 3.06 -7.15
CA LYS A 75 -11.00 3.81 -7.38
C LYS A 75 -11.30 4.03 -8.86
N LYS A 76 -10.29 4.38 -9.67
CA LYS A 76 -10.47 4.51 -11.12
C LYS A 76 -10.91 3.19 -11.76
N LYS A 77 -10.34 2.04 -11.33
CA LYS A 77 -10.70 0.72 -11.87
C LYS A 77 -12.05 0.24 -11.38
N ILE A 78 -12.41 0.52 -10.13
CA ILE A 78 -13.75 0.25 -9.60
C ILE A 78 -14.81 1.01 -10.45
N ASN A 79 -14.63 2.31 -10.62
CA ASN A 79 -15.55 3.12 -11.42
C ASN A 79 -15.62 2.65 -12.88
N TYR A 80 -14.50 2.23 -13.46
CA TYR A 80 -14.48 1.63 -14.79
C TYR A 80 -15.33 0.35 -14.86
N CYS A 81 -15.19 -0.56 -13.89
CA CYS A 81 -15.99 -1.78 -13.83
C CYS A 81 -17.48 -1.45 -13.71
N LEU A 82 -17.85 -0.58 -12.78
CA LEU A 82 -19.25 -0.19 -12.55
C LEU A 82 -19.89 0.43 -13.81
N LYS A 83 -19.18 1.32 -14.51
CA LYS A 83 -19.66 1.88 -15.79
C LYS A 83 -19.91 0.81 -16.85
N LYS A 84 -19.19 -0.30 -16.81
CA LYS A 84 -19.36 -1.46 -17.70
C LYS A 84 -20.34 -2.50 -17.17
N LYS A 85 -21.08 -2.20 -16.10
CA LYS A 85 -21.99 -3.16 -15.44
C LYS A 85 -21.27 -4.45 -15.00
N LYS A 86 -19.99 -4.33 -14.61
CA LYS A 86 -19.15 -5.40 -14.08
C LYS A 86 -18.96 -5.22 -12.57
N ILE A 87 -18.91 -6.32 -11.82
CA ILE A 87 -18.65 -6.28 -10.38
C ILE A 87 -17.14 -6.17 -10.15
N PRO A 88 -16.64 -5.11 -9.49
CA PRO A 88 -15.23 -5.01 -9.12
C PRO A 88 -14.93 -5.91 -7.92
N ILE A 89 -14.03 -6.89 -8.09
CA ILE A 89 -13.63 -7.84 -7.06
C ILE A 89 -12.21 -7.50 -6.63
N VAL A 90 -12.05 -6.95 -5.44
CA VAL A 90 -10.74 -6.56 -4.87
C VAL A 90 -10.13 -7.77 -4.16
N VAL A 91 -8.94 -8.19 -4.61
CA VAL A 91 -8.27 -9.40 -4.12
C VAL A 91 -6.79 -9.13 -3.83
N GLY A 92 -6.29 -9.58 -2.69
CA GLY A 92 -4.87 -9.45 -2.33
C GLY A 92 -4.60 -9.69 -0.85
N GLY A 93 -3.32 -9.60 -0.46
CA GLY A 93 -2.85 -9.84 0.92
C GLY A 93 -2.51 -8.56 1.70
N THR A 94 -2.59 -7.37 1.11
CA THR A 94 -2.13 -6.14 1.76
C THR A 94 -3.25 -5.48 2.57
N GLY A 95 -3.30 -5.76 3.88
CA GLY A 95 -4.32 -5.21 4.79
C GLY A 95 -4.42 -3.68 4.77
N LEU A 96 -3.29 -2.96 4.57
CA LEU A 96 -3.30 -1.51 4.41
C LEU A 96 -4.14 -1.05 3.21
N TYR A 97 -4.11 -1.77 2.09
CA TYR A 97 -4.91 -1.45 0.92
C TYR A 97 -6.41 -1.61 1.20
N PHE A 98 -6.79 -2.69 1.88
CA PHE A 98 -8.19 -2.89 2.30
C PHE A 98 -8.63 -1.81 3.29
N ASN A 99 -7.81 -1.46 4.26
CA ASN A 99 -8.12 -0.36 5.17
C ASN A 99 -8.31 0.97 4.45
N THR A 100 -7.46 1.28 3.46
CA THR A 100 -7.59 2.55 2.73
C THR A 100 -8.83 2.61 1.85
N ILE A 101 -9.29 1.49 1.29
CA ILE A 101 -10.47 1.47 0.42
C ILE A 101 -11.78 1.50 1.22
N THR A 102 -11.80 0.91 2.43
CA THR A 102 -12.99 0.82 3.29
C THR A 102 -13.13 2.02 4.23
N LYS A 103 -12.02 2.44 4.87
CA LYS A 103 -12.01 3.51 5.88
C LYS A 103 -11.50 4.85 5.35
N GLY A 104 -10.95 4.85 4.12
CA GLY A 104 -10.29 6.02 3.58
C GLY A 104 -8.84 6.13 4.02
N ILE A 105 -8.21 7.24 3.67
CA ILE A 105 -6.83 7.57 4.04
C ILE A 105 -6.83 8.94 4.73
N SER A 106 -6.04 9.07 5.79
CA SER A 106 -5.87 10.34 6.49
C SER A 106 -5.42 11.45 5.54
N LYS A 107 -5.99 12.63 5.67
CA LYS A 107 -5.71 13.80 4.80
C LYS A 107 -4.35 14.47 5.09
N ILE A 108 -3.33 13.67 5.40
CA ILE A 108 -1.98 14.17 5.62
C ILE A 108 -1.47 14.81 4.31
N PRO A 109 -0.97 16.06 4.34
CA PRO A 109 -0.39 16.69 3.17
C PRO A 109 0.72 15.87 2.54
N ASN A 110 0.88 15.99 1.25
CA ASN A 110 1.96 15.27 0.56
C ASN A 110 3.33 15.74 1.07
N ILE A 111 4.14 14.77 1.49
CA ILE A 111 5.52 15.01 1.89
C ILE A 111 6.41 14.84 0.65
N ASP A 112 7.10 15.89 0.27
CA ASP A 112 7.98 15.89 -0.90
C ASP A 112 9.16 14.91 -0.74
N LEU A 113 9.68 14.45 -1.88
CA LEU A 113 10.78 13.47 -1.92
C LEU A 113 12.04 13.98 -1.24
N LYS A 114 12.34 15.28 -1.38
CA LYS A 114 13.52 15.91 -0.77
C LYS A 114 13.47 15.81 0.77
N THR A 115 12.31 16.05 1.36
CA THR A 115 12.08 15.89 2.80
C THR A 115 12.27 14.43 3.22
N ARG A 116 11.67 13.49 2.48
CA ARG A 116 11.81 12.05 2.77
C ARG A 116 13.26 11.59 2.69
N ASP A 117 13.99 12.01 1.67
CA ASP A 117 15.40 11.63 1.51
C ASP A 117 16.29 12.21 2.62
N LYS A 118 16.03 13.44 3.06
CA LYS A 118 16.71 14.02 4.22
C LYS A 118 16.48 13.20 5.49
N VAL A 119 15.23 12.81 5.75
CA VAL A 119 14.87 12.01 6.93
C VAL A 119 15.53 10.62 6.87
N ARG A 120 15.50 9.95 5.72
CA ARG A 120 16.16 8.65 5.52
C ARG A 120 17.69 8.73 5.72
N LYS A 121 18.33 9.77 5.18
CA LYS A 121 19.77 10.01 5.37
C LYS A 121 20.09 10.25 6.84
N LEU A 122 19.31 11.06 7.53
CA LEU A 122 19.46 11.30 8.97
C LEU A 122 19.31 9.98 9.75
N TYR A 123 18.24 9.22 9.50
CA TYR A 123 18.00 7.93 10.16
C TYR A 123 19.19 6.97 9.97
N LYS A 124 19.71 6.84 8.74
CA LYS A 124 20.87 6.00 8.45
C LYS A 124 22.14 6.49 9.17
N LYS A 125 22.34 7.83 9.28
CA LYS A 125 23.52 8.42 9.89
C LYS A 125 23.59 8.20 11.40
N ILE A 126 22.46 8.37 12.12
CA ILE A 126 22.45 8.37 13.59
C ILE A 126 21.90 7.09 14.23
N GLY A 127 21.34 6.19 13.44
CA GLY A 127 20.74 4.93 13.87
C GLY A 127 19.36 5.10 14.53
N PHE A 128 18.69 3.96 14.73
CA PHE A 128 17.27 3.95 15.17
C PHE A 128 17.07 4.52 16.57
N LYS A 129 17.94 4.20 17.53
CA LYS A 129 17.83 4.61 18.93
C LYS A 129 17.87 6.13 19.06
N ARG A 130 18.94 6.74 18.56
CA ARG A 130 19.12 8.19 18.60
C ARG A 130 18.08 8.95 17.79
N PHE A 131 17.66 8.39 16.67
CA PHE A 131 16.59 8.98 15.87
C PHE A 131 15.24 8.96 16.62
N TYR A 132 14.93 7.87 17.31
CA TYR A 132 13.72 7.76 18.13
C TYR A 132 13.71 8.76 19.28
N ASP A 133 14.83 8.94 19.98
CA ASP A 133 14.97 9.94 21.07
C ASP A 133 14.73 11.37 20.56
N ILE A 134 15.28 11.71 19.39
CA ILE A 134 15.04 13.01 18.75
C ILE A 134 13.55 13.17 18.41
N LEU A 135 12.94 12.12 17.85
CA LEU A 135 11.52 12.14 17.49
C LEU A 135 10.63 12.28 18.74
N LEU A 136 10.95 11.60 19.85
CA LEU A 136 10.24 11.74 21.12
C LEU A 136 10.25 13.18 21.67
N LYS A 137 11.41 13.86 21.58
CA LYS A 137 11.53 15.27 21.97
C LYS A 137 10.71 16.19 21.07
N LEU A 138 10.67 15.89 19.78
CA LEU A 138 9.93 16.66 18.77
C LEU A 138 8.41 16.43 18.83
N ASP A 139 8.00 15.21 19.13
CA ASP A 139 6.61 14.76 19.16
C ASP A 139 6.37 13.75 20.30
N PRO A 140 6.12 14.21 21.52
CA PRO A 140 5.88 13.32 22.67
C PRO A 140 4.68 12.38 22.50
N LYS A 141 3.71 12.71 21.59
CA LYS A 141 2.53 11.90 21.35
C LYS A 141 2.83 10.51 20.77
N ILE A 142 4.05 10.28 20.27
CA ILE A 142 4.45 8.98 19.73
C ILE A 142 4.81 7.97 20.82
N LYS A 143 5.06 8.41 22.05
CA LYS A 143 5.45 7.55 23.18
C LYS A 143 4.39 6.47 23.42
N GLY A 144 4.81 5.21 23.45
CA GLY A 144 3.91 4.06 23.61
C GLY A 144 3.02 3.71 22.40
N ARG A 145 3.03 4.54 21.35
CA ARG A 145 2.20 4.29 20.13
C ARG A 145 3.03 3.78 18.94
N ILE A 146 4.32 4.08 18.91
CA ILE A 146 5.26 3.59 17.88
C ILE A 146 6.42 2.94 18.60
N LEU A 147 6.74 1.70 18.25
CA LEU A 147 7.91 1.00 18.78
C LEU A 147 9.19 1.61 18.21
N PRO A 148 10.28 1.72 19.02
CA PRO A 148 11.57 2.23 18.55
C PRO A 148 12.16 1.43 17.38
N THR A 149 11.79 0.15 17.27
CA THR A 149 12.25 -0.77 16.21
C THR A 149 11.45 -0.65 14.90
N ASP A 150 10.29 0.04 14.92
CA ASP A 150 9.48 0.24 13.71
C ASP A 150 10.03 1.39 12.87
N SER A 151 11.06 1.08 12.11
CA SER A 151 11.81 2.05 11.28
C SER A 151 10.93 2.83 10.31
N GLN A 152 9.90 2.19 9.76
CA GLN A 152 9.00 2.82 8.79
C GLN A 152 8.09 3.85 9.45
N ARG A 153 7.49 3.50 10.59
CA ARG A 153 6.58 4.39 11.31
C ARG A 153 7.29 5.55 11.97
N ILE A 154 8.48 5.34 12.55
CA ILE A 154 9.24 6.45 13.18
C ILE A 154 9.72 7.46 12.14
N GLN A 155 10.21 7.01 10.99
CA GLN A 155 10.57 7.92 9.90
C GLN A 155 9.35 8.68 9.38
N ARG A 156 8.22 7.99 9.20
CA ARG A 156 6.97 8.62 8.75
C ARG A 156 6.45 9.66 9.76
N ALA A 157 6.45 9.37 11.05
CA ALA A 157 6.06 10.32 12.09
C ALA A 157 6.94 11.56 12.07
N TYR A 158 8.26 11.38 11.92
CA TYR A 158 9.21 12.48 11.80
C TYR A 158 8.96 13.35 10.56
N GLU A 159 8.78 12.72 9.38
CA GLU A 159 8.45 13.42 8.13
C GLU A 159 7.21 14.30 8.28
N VAL A 160 6.13 13.73 8.84
CA VAL A 160 4.86 14.45 9.05
C VAL A 160 5.07 15.61 10.01
N LYS A 161 5.73 15.38 11.14
CA LYS A 161 5.95 16.39 12.17
C LYS A 161 6.76 17.59 11.68
N ILE A 162 7.86 17.35 10.96
CA ILE A 162 8.68 18.46 10.46
C ILE A 162 7.98 19.25 9.35
N LYS A 163 7.19 18.57 8.50
CA LYS A 163 6.48 19.22 7.39
C LYS A 163 5.23 19.97 7.83
N THR A 164 4.44 19.38 8.73
CA THR A 164 3.11 19.88 9.07
C THR A 164 3.03 20.54 10.46
N LYS A 165 4.07 20.41 11.28
CA LYS A 165 4.13 20.83 12.70
C LYS A 165 3.12 20.08 13.60
N LYS A 166 2.29 19.20 13.04
CA LYS A 166 1.32 18.36 13.76
C LYS A 166 1.86 16.96 13.96
N SER A 167 1.41 16.26 15.00
CA SER A 167 1.70 14.84 15.17
C SER A 167 1.06 14.01 14.07
N LEU A 168 1.66 12.86 13.73
CA LEU A 168 1.04 11.88 12.85
C LEU A 168 -0.36 11.47 13.37
N PHE A 169 -0.51 11.37 14.68
CA PHE A 169 -1.76 10.95 15.33
C PHE A 169 -2.87 12.00 15.30
N ASP A 170 -2.53 13.27 15.13
CA ASP A 170 -3.52 14.33 15.00
C ASP A 170 -4.29 14.24 13.67
N TRP A 171 -3.78 13.48 12.71
CA TRP A 171 -4.40 13.28 11.40
C TRP A 171 -5.29 12.02 11.33
N PHE A 172 -5.25 11.16 12.33
CA PHE A 172 -6.04 9.92 12.35
C PHE A 172 -7.45 10.10 12.94
N ASN A 173 -7.66 11.20 13.65
CA ASN A 173 -8.92 11.50 14.36
C ASN A 173 -9.82 12.50 13.59
N ASN A 174 -9.50 12.80 12.33
CA ASN A 174 -10.27 13.72 11.49
C ASN A 174 -10.82 13.03 10.24
#